data_06b4350d46e6860ef1b5268b4e1d9f54
#
_entry.id   06b4350d46e6860ef1b5268b4e1d9f54
#
_cell.length_a   1.000
_cell.length_b   1.000
_cell.length_c   1.000
_cell.angle_alpha   90.00
_cell.angle_beta   90.00
_cell.angle_gamma   90.00
#
_symmetry.space_group_name_H-M   'P 1'
#
loop_
_entity.id
_entity.type
_entity.pdbx_description
1 polymer ?
#
loop_
_entity_poly.entity_id
_entity_poly.type
_entity_poly.pdbx_seq_one_letter_code
_entity_poly.pdbx_strand_id
1 'polypeptide(L)'
;MTERADAIDSWESLYRAQVAVLRQLLSEFPDDEVSFTEYDVLFNLYRQPDRALRIRDLNRHLLLTQPSVSRLLDRLAARGIVTKSPDPRDARGTIVALTDRGADVFRRVGAQHGRSIIARMSVLSRDEQQQLAALTEKLRAGASPG
;
A
#
# COMPACT_ATOMS: atom_id res chain seq x y z
N MET A 1 0.76 -30.53 -20.08
CA MET A 1 1.26 -29.15 -19.95
C MET A 1 2.62 -29.16 -19.30
N THR A 2 3.46 -28.24 -19.64
CA THR A 2 4.82 -28.18 -19.10
C THR A 2 4.84 -27.22 -17.90
N GLU A 3 5.74 -27.49 -16.95
CA GLU A 3 6.00 -26.60 -15.79
C GLU A 3 6.18 -25.15 -16.20
N ARG A 4 6.80 -24.90 -17.35
CA ARG A 4 6.96 -23.56 -17.92
C ARG A 4 5.63 -22.92 -18.29
N ALA A 5 4.69 -23.67 -18.86
CA ALA A 5 3.36 -23.13 -19.21
C ALA A 5 2.58 -22.77 -17.95
N ASP A 6 2.62 -23.62 -16.92
CA ASP A 6 1.94 -23.37 -15.66
C ASP A 6 2.46 -22.09 -14.97
N ALA A 7 3.77 -21.87 -15.00
CA ALA A 7 4.38 -20.67 -14.43
C ALA A 7 3.93 -19.38 -15.16
N ILE A 8 3.89 -19.40 -16.48
CA ILE A 8 3.44 -18.28 -17.29
C ILE A 8 1.96 -18.00 -17.06
N ASP A 9 1.14 -19.04 -17.10
CA ASP A 9 -0.32 -18.93 -16.94
C ASP A 9 -0.67 -18.40 -15.54
N SER A 10 0.02 -18.85 -14.49
CA SER A 10 -0.22 -18.36 -13.14
C SER A 10 0.18 -16.88 -12.99
N TRP A 11 1.30 -16.44 -13.58
CA TRP A 11 1.69 -15.04 -13.61
C TRP A 11 0.65 -14.18 -14.36
N GLU A 12 0.26 -14.59 -15.56
CA GLU A 12 -0.73 -13.86 -16.35
C GLU A 12 -2.07 -13.75 -15.62
N SER A 13 -2.49 -14.82 -14.96
CA SER A 13 -3.72 -14.82 -14.16
C SER A 13 -3.65 -13.82 -13.01
N LEU A 14 -2.56 -13.82 -12.26
CA LEU A 14 -2.32 -12.87 -11.17
C LEU A 14 -2.31 -11.43 -11.68
N TYR A 15 -1.58 -11.16 -12.74
CA TYR A 15 -1.45 -9.83 -13.33
C TYR A 15 -2.81 -9.28 -13.79
N ARG A 16 -3.58 -10.08 -14.52
CA ARG A 16 -4.90 -9.67 -15.02
C ARG A 16 -5.91 -9.48 -13.90
N ALA A 17 -5.89 -10.33 -12.89
CA ALA A 17 -6.76 -10.19 -11.73
C ALA A 17 -6.45 -8.91 -10.96
N GLN A 18 -5.17 -8.63 -10.72
CA GLN A 18 -4.74 -7.41 -10.05
C GLN A 18 -5.18 -6.15 -10.81
N VAL A 19 -4.98 -6.12 -12.12
CA VAL A 19 -5.39 -4.96 -12.95
C VAL A 19 -6.92 -4.77 -12.91
N ALA A 20 -7.68 -5.84 -13.06
CA ALA A 20 -9.15 -5.78 -13.08
C ALA A 20 -9.72 -5.29 -11.74
N VAL A 21 -9.25 -5.87 -10.64
CA VAL A 21 -9.71 -5.49 -9.29
C VAL A 21 -9.29 -4.06 -8.97
N LEU A 22 -8.04 -3.69 -9.28
CA LEU A 22 -7.54 -2.34 -9.03
C LEU A 22 -8.35 -1.27 -9.77
N ARG A 23 -8.71 -1.51 -11.02
CA ARG A 23 -9.56 -0.57 -11.78
C ARG A 23 -10.90 -0.30 -11.08
N GLN A 24 -11.54 -1.36 -10.57
CA GLN A 24 -12.79 -1.22 -9.84
C GLN A 24 -12.59 -0.45 -8.53
N LEU A 25 -11.56 -0.79 -7.79
CA LEU A 25 -11.26 -0.12 -6.52
C LEU A 25 -10.94 1.36 -6.72
N LEU A 26 -10.21 1.71 -7.79
CA LEU A 26 -9.90 3.09 -8.12
C LEU A 26 -11.17 3.89 -8.49
N SER A 27 -12.09 3.28 -9.21
CA SER A 27 -13.36 3.95 -9.58
C SER A 27 -14.27 4.20 -8.38
N GLU A 28 -14.14 3.42 -7.31
CA GLU A 28 -14.95 3.49 -6.10
C GLU A 28 -14.24 4.22 -4.94
N PHE A 29 -12.96 4.59 -5.14
CA PHE A 29 -12.15 5.16 -4.06
C PHE A 29 -12.66 6.56 -3.67
N PRO A 30 -12.84 6.83 -2.35
CA PRO A 30 -13.28 8.15 -1.88
C PRO A 30 -12.10 9.12 -1.84
N ASP A 31 -11.86 9.84 -2.92
CA ASP A 31 -10.70 10.70 -3.12
C ASP A 31 -10.88 12.15 -2.65
N ASP A 32 -11.88 12.41 -1.81
CA ASP A 32 -12.21 13.75 -1.30
C ASP A 32 -11.11 14.31 -0.39
N GLU A 33 -10.50 13.47 0.43
CA GLU A 33 -9.49 13.89 1.42
C GLU A 33 -8.06 13.53 0.98
N VAL A 34 -7.88 12.32 0.46
CA VAL A 34 -6.57 11.84 -0.03
C VAL A 34 -6.78 11.03 -1.31
N SER A 35 -5.77 11.04 -2.18
CA SER A 35 -5.75 10.18 -3.36
C SER A 35 -5.46 8.73 -2.95
N PHE A 36 -5.70 7.79 -3.87
CA PHE A 36 -5.37 6.38 -3.66
C PHE A 36 -3.88 6.18 -3.33
N THR A 37 -3.01 6.89 -4.02
CA THR A 37 -1.56 6.82 -3.78
C THR A 37 -1.17 7.39 -2.43
N GLU A 38 -1.78 8.51 -2.03
CA GLU A 38 -1.59 9.10 -0.70
C GLU A 38 -2.10 8.16 0.40
N TYR A 39 -3.26 7.54 0.18
CA TYR A 39 -3.81 6.55 1.11
C TYR A 39 -2.86 5.38 1.35
N ASP A 40 -2.17 4.90 0.31
CA ASP A 40 -1.20 3.82 0.44
C ASP A 40 -0.04 4.20 1.38
N VAL A 41 0.41 5.44 1.34
CA VAL A 41 1.39 5.96 2.32
C VAL A 41 0.82 5.89 3.74
N LEU A 42 -0.40 6.37 3.94
CA LEU A 42 -1.05 6.37 5.25
C LEU A 42 -1.21 4.93 5.77
N PHE A 43 -1.59 4.00 4.91
CA PHE A 43 -1.73 2.58 5.23
C PHE A 43 -0.40 1.99 5.75
N ASN A 44 0.69 2.26 5.05
CA ASN A 44 2.01 1.74 5.44
C ASN A 44 2.48 2.33 6.77
N LEU A 45 2.22 3.61 7.03
CA LEU A 45 2.56 4.25 8.30
C LEU A 45 1.68 3.75 9.46
N TYR A 46 0.37 3.67 9.22
CA TYR A 46 -0.58 3.26 10.26
C TYR A 46 -0.30 1.86 10.82
N ARG A 47 0.23 0.96 9.99
CA ARG A 47 0.56 -0.41 10.39
C ARG A 47 1.79 -0.52 11.28
N GLN A 48 2.61 0.52 11.37
CA GLN A 48 3.80 0.51 12.21
C GLN A 48 3.44 0.77 13.67
N PRO A 49 4.19 0.20 14.64
CA PRO A 49 3.92 0.41 16.07
C PRO A 49 3.88 1.89 16.46
N ASP A 50 4.81 2.68 15.95
CA ASP A 50 4.92 4.13 16.22
C ASP A 50 4.29 4.99 15.12
N ARG A 51 3.59 4.37 14.15
CA ARG A 51 3.03 5.02 12.97
C ARG A 51 4.06 5.85 12.20
N ALA A 52 5.29 5.38 12.18
CA ALA A 52 6.41 6.08 11.58
C ALA A 52 7.33 5.11 10.84
N LEU A 53 7.93 5.59 9.75
CA LEU A 53 8.93 4.88 8.97
C LEU A 53 9.99 5.87 8.49
N ARG A 54 11.20 5.37 8.28
CA ARG A 54 12.18 6.09 7.47
C ARG A 54 11.68 6.17 6.03
N ILE A 55 11.93 7.28 5.36
CA ILE A 55 11.56 7.41 3.94
C ILE A 55 12.11 6.25 3.12
N ARG A 56 13.33 5.83 3.39
CA ARG A 56 13.98 4.69 2.74
C ARG A 56 13.16 3.40 2.87
N ASP A 57 12.63 3.11 4.06
CA ASP A 57 11.84 1.92 4.30
C ASP A 57 10.45 2.04 3.69
N LEU A 58 9.87 3.23 3.73
CA LEU A 58 8.60 3.51 3.07
C LEU A 58 8.70 3.29 1.56
N ASN A 59 9.77 3.74 0.92
CA ASN A 59 10.00 3.58 -0.52
C ASN A 59 10.01 2.10 -0.96
N ARG A 60 10.42 1.19 -0.09
CA ARG A 60 10.41 -0.25 -0.39
C ARG A 60 9.01 -0.82 -0.53
N HIS A 61 8.03 -0.21 0.11
CA HIS A 61 6.63 -0.65 0.10
C HIS A 61 5.79 0.03 -0.98
N LEU A 62 6.27 1.15 -1.53
CA LEU A 62 5.54 1.93 -2.52
C LEU A 62 6.03 1.60 -3.93
N LEU A 63 5.11 1.63 -4.89
CA LEU A 63 5.42 1.41 -6.31
C LEU A 63 5.77 2.72 -7.04
N LEU A 64 6.13 3.77 -6.30
CA LEU A 64 6.47 5.08 -6.84
C LEU A 64 7.98 5.28 -6.92
N THR A 65 8.40 6.20 -7.81
CA THR A 65 9.80 6.65 -7.85
C THR A 65 10.10 7.53 -6.62
N GLN A 66 11.36 7.57 -6.17
CA GLN A 66 11.79 8.37 -5.02
C GLN A 66 11.42 9.87 -5.14
N PRO A 67 11.63 10.56 -6.29
CA PRO A 67 11.21 11.95 -6.42
C PRO A 67 9.70 12.15 -6.26
N SER A 68 8.89 11.21 -6.76
CA SER A 68 7.44 11.25 -6.62
C SER A 68 7.00 11.07 -5.18
N VAL A 69 7.65 10.18 -4.44
CA VAL A 69 7.38 9.96 -3.01
C VAL A 69 7.71 11.20 -2.20
N SER A 70 8.86 11.83 -2.44
CA SER A 70 9.26 13.05 -1.73
C SER A 70 8.26 14.18 -1.92
N ARG A 71 7.81 14.43 -3.15
CA ARG A 71 6.79 15.45 -3.44
C ARG A 71 5.44 15.14 -2.79
N LEU A 72 5.04 13.87 -2.80
CA LEU A 72 3.81 13.41 -2.19
C LEU A 72 3.84 13.63 -0.67
N LEU A 73 4.95 13.28 -0.03
CA LEU A 73 5.13 13.48 1.41
C LEU A 73 5.15 14.94 1.79
N ASP A 74 5.74 15.81 0.97
CA ASP A 74 5.72 17.27 1.19
C ASP A 74 4.29 17.81 1.16
N ARG A 75 3.47 17.36 0.22
CA ARG A 75 2.05 17.74 0.15
C ARG A 75 1.27 17.25 1.38
N LEU A 76 1.50 16.03 1.82
CA LEU A 76 0.85 15.48 3.02
C LEU A 76 1.30 16.22 4.28
N ALA A 77 2.57 16.58 4.39
CA ALA A 77 3.10 17.37 5.50
C ALA A 77 2.49 18.77 5.54
N ALA A 78 2.36 19.43 4.39
CA ALA A 78 1.73 20.75 4.28
C ALA A 78 0.26 20.74 4.74
N ARG A 79 -0.42 19.60 4.60
CA ARG A 79 -1.82 19.42 5.03
C ARG A 79 -1.96 18.93 6.48
N GLY A 80 -0.85 18.74 7.19
CA GLY A 80 -0.86 18.26 8.57
C GLY A 80 -1.20 16.76 8.72
N ILE A 81 -1.10 15.99 7.66
CA ILE A 81 -1.41 14.55 7.66
C ILE A 81 -0.21 13.72 8.13
N VAL A 82 0.99 14.13 7.76
CA VAL A 82 2.24 13.54 8.23
C VAL A 82 3.17 14.62 8.76
N THR A 83 4.17 14.21 9.54
CA THR A 83 5.32 15.05 9.92
C THR A 83 6.58 14.42 9.35
N LYS A 84 7.56 15.28 9.08
CA LYS A 84 8.91 14.84 8.67
C LYS A 84 9.90 15.35 9.70
N SER A 85 10.79 14.47 10.15
CA SER A 85 11.83 14.81 11.11
C SER A 85 13.14 14.10 10.79
N PRO A 86 14.29 14.67 11.19
CA PRO A 86 15.56 13.98 11.02
C PRO A 86 15.57 12.63 11.78
N ASP A 87 16.21 11.63 11.18
CA ASP A 87 16.44 10.37 11.88
C ASP A 87 17.52 10.56 12.94
N PRO A 88 17.24 10.30 14.24
CA PRO A 88 18.23 10.46 15.30
C PRO A 88 19.41 9.50 15.18
N ARG A 89 19.28 8.43 14.39
CA ARG A 89 20.33 7.43 14.17
C ARG A 89 21.20 7.69 12.95
N ASP A 90 20.70 8.50 12.02
CA ASP A 90 21.38 8.83 10.77
C ASP A 90 21.00 10.24 10.33
N ALA A 91 21.94 11.17 10.42
CA ALA A 91 21.75 12.58 10.06
C ALA A 91 21.31 12.80 8.62
N ARG A 92 21.49 11.80 7.73
CA ARG A 92 21.09 11.88 6.32
C ARG A 92 19.68 11.34 6.10
N GLY A 93 19.10 10.66 7.09
CA GLY A 93 17.80 10.04 7.01
C GLY A 93 16.68 10.96 7.47
N THR A 94 15.49 10.70 6.96
CA THR A 94 14.26 11.38 7.35
C THR A 94 13.25 10.34 7.81
N ILE A 95 12.61 10.61 8.94
CA ILE A 95 11.48 9.84 9.46
C ILE A 95 10.19 10.56 9.08
N VAL A 96 9.24 9.81 8.57
CA VAL A 96 7.87 10.25 8.32
C VAL A 96 6.97 9.59 9.34
N ALA A 97 6.16 10.39 10.01
CA ALA A 97 5.21 9.91 11.00
C ALA A 97 3.80 10.38 10.67
N LEU A 98 2.83 9.51 10.88
CA LEU A 98 1.42 9.84 10.74
C LEU A 98 0.98 10.68 11.94
N THR A 99 0.33 11.82 11.68
CA THR A 99 -0.25 12.65 12.74
C THR A 99 -1.58 12.06 13.23
N ASP A 100 -2.13 12.55 14.33
CA ASP A 100 -3.47 12.16 14.78
C ASP A 100 -4.52 12.51 13.72
N ARG A 101 -4.39 13.66 13.07
CA ARG A 101 -5.25 14.04 11.94
C ARG A 101 -5.11 13.04 10.79
N GLY A 102 -3.88 12.65 10.46
CA GLY A 102 -3.62 11.64 9.43
C GLY A 102 -4.22 10.28 9.76
N ALA A 103 -4.15 9.87 11.04
CA ALA A 103 -4.78 8.63 11.50
C ALA A 103 -6.31 8.69 11.37
N ASP A 104 -6.91 9.84 11.67
CA ASP A 104 -8.37 10.02 11.52
C ASP A 104 -8.78 9.97 10.04
N VAL A 105 -8.04 10.63 9.16
CA VAL A 105 -8.26 10.55 7.71
C VAL A 105 -8.15 9.10 7.23
N PHE A 106 -7.11 8.40 7.65
CA PHE A 106 -6.91 7.00 7.30
C PHE A 106 -8.11 6.13 7.71
N ARG A 107 -8.60 6.29 8.94
CA ARG A 107 -9.74 5.51 9.42
C ARG A 107 -11.02 5.79 8.64
N ARG A 108 -11.31 7.06 8.34
CA ARG A 108 -12.52 7.43 7.58
C ARG A 108 -12.47 6.89 6.15
N VAL A 109 -11.39 7.17 5.44
CA VAL A 109 -11.20 6.72 4.06
C VAL A 109 -11.09 5.18 4.01
N GLY A 110 -10.37 4.60 4.95
CA GLY A 110 -10.18 3.15 5.05
C GLY A 110 -11.47 2.39 5.33
N ALA A 111 -12.39 2.96 6.08
CA ALA A 111 -13.69 2.32 6.32
C ALA A 111 -14.50 2.19 5.02
N GLN A 112 -14.53 3.21 4.19
CA GLN A 112 -15.22 3.18 2.90
C GLN A 112 -14.48 2.33 1.88
N HIS A 113 -13.18 2.50 1.77
CA HIS A 113 -12.34 1.70 0.87
C HIS A 113 -12.36 0.21 1.25
N GLY A 114 -12.35 -0.09 2.56
CA GLY A 114 -12.46 -1.46 3.06
C GLY A 114 -13.77 -2.15 2.64
N ARG A 115 -14.88 -1.42 2.64
CA ARG A 115 -16.16 -1.97 2.13
C ARG A 115 -16.06 -2.33 0.65
N SER A 116 -15.43 -1.50 -0.17
CA SER A 116 -15.21 -1.78 -1.59
C SER A 116 -14.31 -3.01 -1.78
N ILE A 117 -13.23 -3.12 -1.01
CA ILE A 117 -12.35 -4.29 -1.05
C ILE A 117 -13.12 -5.56 -0.70
N ILE A 118 -13.88 -5.55 0.40
CA ILE A 118 -14.68 -6.70 0.82
C ILE A 118 -15.64 -7.11 -0.29
N ALA A 119 -16.33 -6.16 -0.90
CA ALA A 119 -17.26 -6.43 -1.99
C ALA A 119 -16.59 -7.10 -3.20
N ARG A 120 -15.39 -6.61 -3.58
CA ARG A 120 -14.66 -7.19 -4.72
C ARG A 120 -14.08 -8.58 -4.39
N MET A 121 -13.62 -8.78 -3.16
CA MET A 121 -13.00 -10.05 -2.75
C MET A 121 -14.02 -11.11 -2.34
N SER A 122 -15.30 -10.77 -2.16
CA SER A 122 -16.33 -11.70 -1.70
C SER A 122 -16.71 -12.80 -2.69
N VAL A 123 -16.22 -12.74 -3.93
CA VAL A 123 -16.35 -13.85 -4.90
C VAL A 123 -15.53 -15.07 -4.47
N LEU A 124 -14.54 -14.86 -3.59
CA LEU A 124 -13.73 -15.91 -3.00
C LEU A 124 -14.25 -16.24 -1.59
N SER A 125 -14.26 -17.53 -1.24
CA SER A 125 -14.51 -17.95 0.13
C SER A 125 -13.41 -17.46 1.08
N ARG A 126 -13.65 -17.52 2.38
CA ARG A 126 -12.64 -17.17 3.39
C ARG A 126 -11.36 -18.00 3.22
N ASP A 127 -11.49 -19.29 3.02
CA ASP A 127 -10.34 -20.20 2.83
C ASP A 127 -9.57 -19.83 1.56
N GLU A 128 -10.26 -19.54 0.47
CA GLU A 128 -9.64 -19.11 -0.78
C GLU A 128 -8.91 -17.78 -0.64
N GLN A 129 -9.47 -16.83 0.10
CA GLN A 129 -8.81 -15.56 0.40
C GLN A 129 -7.52 -15.77 1.21
N GLN A 130 -7.55 -16.67 2.19
CA GLN A 130 -6.37 -17.03 2.97
C GLN A 130 -5.30 -17.69 2.12
N GLN A 131 -5.68 -18.59 1.23
CA GLN A 131 -4.77 -19.23 0.27
C GLN A 131 -4.13 -18.21 -0.66
N LEU A 132 -4.93 -17.30 -1.21
CA LEU A 132 -4.44 -16.24 -2.08
C LEU A 132 -3.42 -15.37 -1.35
N ALA A 133 -3.72 -14.94 -0.13
CA ALA A 133 -2.81 -14.14 0.69
C ALA A 133 -1.49 -14.86 0.94
N ALA A 134 -1.53 -16.15 1.30
CA ALA A 134 -0.33 -16.95 1.56
C ALA A 134 0.53 -17.13 0.31
N LEU A 135 -0.10 -17.39 -0.84
CA LEU A 135 0.60 -17.58 -2.12
C LEU A 135 1.25 -16.29 -2.63
N THR A 136 0.53 -15.18 -2.56
CA THR A 136 1.06 -13.88 -2.99
C THR A 136 2.16 -13.37 -2.05
N GLU A 137 2.06 -13.63 -0.76
CA GLU A 137 3.12 -13.33 0.20
C GLU A 137 4.39 -14.12 -0.11
N LYS A 138 4.26 -15.41 -0.40
CA LYS A 138 5.39 -16.26 -0.82
C LYS A 138 6.06 -15.72 -2.08
N LEU A 139 5.28 -15.27 -3.06
CA LEU A 139 5.82 -14.65 -4.28
C LEU A 139 6.60 -13.36 -3.96
N ARG A 140 6.05 -12.49 -3.12
CA ARG A 140 6.73 -11.24 -2.73
C ARG A 140 8.05 -11.51 -2.01
N ALA A 141 8.06 -12.47 -1.11
CA ALA A 141 9.28 -12.85 -0.40
C ALA A 141 10.37 -13.34 -1.34
N GLY A 142 9.99 -14.12 -2.36
CA GLY A 142 10.93 -14.61 -3.37
C GLY A 142 11.41 -13.55 -4.36
N ALA A 143 10.67 -12.45 -4.52
CA ALA A 143 11.01 -11.36 -5.43
C ALA A 143 11.82 -10.23 -4.76
N SER A 144 11.89 -10.21 -3.43
CA SER A 144 12.65 -9.18 -2.71
C SER A 144 14.14 -9.37 -2.98
N PRO A 145 14.86 -8.32 -3.42
CA PRO A 145 16.31 -8.39 -3.52
C PRO A 145 16.89 -8.61 -2.11
N GLY A 146 17.80 -9.57 -1.98
CA GLY A 146 18.48 -9.87 -0.71
C GLY A 146 19.34 -8.69 -0.21
#